data_593aa2b8bb2221a451effeff197f0f75
#
_entry.id   593aa2b8bb2221a451effeff197f0f75
#
_cell.length_a   1.000
_cell.length_b   1.000
_cell.length_c   1.000
_cell.angle_alpha   90.00
_cell.angle_beta   90.00
_cell.angle_gamma   90.00
#
_symmetry.space_group_name_H-M   'P 1'
#
loop_
_entity.id
_entity.type
_entity.pdbx_description
1 polymer ?
#
loop_
_entity_poly.entity_id
_entity_poly.type
_entity_poly.pdbx_seq_one_letter_code
_entity_poly.pdbx_strand_id
1 'polypeptide(L)'
;TVYRAELNEQKSSFMKEQAQNAMWTSLIDRAVYNGYPEGYIDAYVQDMIASYTSMASMYGYGLEEFVEGMYGYDMDTFNGLVRDQAEMQVKSELLYHYIADKEGITVSEEDYLAMVQQYMEAYNYDDMTSFVNAYGVDEVERQGHADALLQNVMNFCYENSNVVAPAAETEPESAGEETSAAETTAAQ
;
A
#
# COMPACT_ATOMS: atom_id res chain seq x y z
N THR A 1 12.03 -29.15 -1.84
CA THR A 1 10.95 -28.95 -2.85
C THR A 1 9.80 -28.11 -2.30
N VAL A 2 9.37 -28.29 -1.06
CA VAL A 2 8.31 -27.48 -0.41
C VAL A 2 8.74 -26.01 -0.31
N TYR A 3 9.89 -25.72 0.22
CA TYR A 3 10.46 -24.37 0.37
C TYR A 3 10.51 -23.56 -0.96
N ARG A 4 10.79 -24.26 -2.08
CA ARG A 4 10.82 -23.62 -3.40
C ARG A 4 9.42 -23.29 -3.92
N ALA A 5 8.42 -24.10 -3.57
CA ALA A 5 7.03 -23.83 -3.91
C ALA A 5 6.50 -22.63 -3.12
N GLU A 6 6.76 -22.59 -1.82
CA GLU A 6 6.39 -21.47 -0.93
C GLU A 6 7.04 -20.15 -1.37
N LEU A 7 8.33 -20.18 -1.73
CA LEU A 7 9.03 -18.98 -2.21
C LEU A 7 8.47 -18.48 -3.56
N ASN A 8 8.11 -19.40 -4.45
CA ASN A 8 7.49 -19.04 -5.72
C ASN A 8 6.08 -18.46 -5.52
N GLU A 9 5.32 -18.98 -4.58
CA GLU A 9 3.99 -18.48 -4.23
C GLU A 9 4.08 -17.08 -3.63
N GLN A 10 4.99 -16.85 -2.67
CA GLN A 10 5.25 -15.53 -2.10
C GLN A 10 5.68 -14.52 -3.17
N LYS A 11 6.59 -14.92 -4.07
CA LYS A 11 7.01 -14.06 -5.19
C LYS A 11 5.85 -13.73 -6.12
N SER A 12 5.01 -14.70 -6.44
CA SER A 12 3.83 -14.51 -7.30
C SER A 12 2.82 -13.56 -6.66
N SER A 13 2.54 -13.72 -5.36
CA SER A 13 1.64 -12.84 -4.60
C SER A 13 2.17 -11.41 -4.53
N PHE A 14 3.46 -11.25 -4.25
CA PHE A 14 4.12 -9.94 -4.24
C PHE A 14 4.06 -9.24 -5.61
N MET A 15 4.33 -9.97 -6.70
CA MET A 15 4.25 -9.41 -8.05
C MET A 15 2.83 -9.04 -8.44
N LYS A 16 1.83 -9.83 -8.01
CA LYS A 16 0.42 -9.51 -8.22
C LYS A 16 0.04 -8.23 -7.49
N GLU A 17 0.41 -8.09 -6.23
CA GLU A 17 0.16 -6.90 -5.43
C GLU A 17 0.80 -5.65 -6.04
N GLN A 18 2.06 -5.74 -6.46
CA GLN A 18 2.75 -4.64 -7.16
C GLN A 18 2.03 -4.24 -8.45
N ALA A 19 1.58 -5.22 -9.24
CA ALA A 19 0.85 -4.96 -10.47
C ALA A 19 -0.54 -4.34 -10.20
N GLN A 20 -1.24 -4.79 -9.16
CA GLN A 20 -2.50 -4.19 -8.72
C GLN A 20 -2.31 -2.74 -8.28
N ASN A 21 -1.29 -2.46 -7.47
CA ASN A 21 -0.99 -1.10 -7.00
C ASN A 21 -0.61 -0.16 -8.15
N ALA A 22 0.23 -0.62 -9.08
CA ALA A 22 0.60 0.16 -10.25
C ALA A 22 -0.61 0.44 -11.18
N MET A 23 -1.46 -0.56 -11.38
CA MET A 23 -2.71 -0.41 -12.12
C MET A 23 -3.63 0.60 -11.42
N TRP A 24 -3.82 0.47 -10.11
CA TRP A 24 -4.68 1.35 -9.34
C TRP A 24 -4.24 2.81 -9.40
N THR A 25 -2.95 3.07 -9.20
CA THR A 25 -2.36 4.41 -9.38
C THR A 25 -2.63 4.95 -10.78
N SER A 26 -2.42 4.14 -11.82
CA SER A 26 -2.70 4.54 -13.21
C SER A 26 -4.20 4.85 -13.44
N LEU A 27 -5.11 4.12 -12.78
CA LEU A 27 -6.55 4.40 -12.87
C LEU A 27 -6.91 5.73 -12.20
N ILE A 28 -6.36 6.00 -11.01
CA ILE A 28 -6.55 7.27 -10.30
C ILE A 28 -6.06 8.44 -11.16
N ASP A 29 -4.88 8.35 -11.76
CA ASP A 29 -4.27 9.41 -12.58
C ASP A 29 -5.05 9.68 -13.88
N ARG A 30 -5.69 8.66 -14.43
CA ARG A 30 -6.44 8.76 -15.70
C ARG A 30 -7.91 9.08 -15.53
N ALA A 31 -8.44 8.92 -14.33
CA ALA A 31 -9.83 9.24 -14.04
C ALA A 31 -10.07 10.75 -14.08
N VAL A 32 -11.24 11.15 -14.58
CA VAL A 32 -11.64 12.56 -14.63
C VAL A 32 -12.55 12.86 -13.44
N TYR A 33 -12.09 13.73 -12.57
CA TYR A 33 -12.83 14.19 -11.39
C TYR A 33 -13.46 15.55 -11.70
N ASN A 34 -14.79 15.66 -11.62
CA ASN A 34 -15.50 16.91 -11.90
C ASN A 34 -15.58 17.86 -10.68
N GLY A 35 -14.79 17.59 -9.67
CA GLY A 35 -14.71 18.31 -8.40
C GLY A 35 -14.80 17.37 -7.21
N TYR A 36 -14.56 17.92 -6.04
CA TYR A 36 -14.63 17.21 -4.77
C TYR A 36 -15.74 17.81 -3.90
N PRO A 37 -16.35 17.04 -2.99
CA PRO A 37 -17.22 17.60 -1.97
C PRO A 37 -16.49 18.68 -1.18
N GLU A 38 -17.16 19.76 -0.84
CA GLU A 38 -16.58 20.89 -0.10
C GLU A 38 -16.03 20.40 1.24
N GLY A 39 -14.79 20.78 1.57
CA GLY A 39 -14.13 20.43 2.83
C GLY A 39 -13.65 18.97 2.93
N TYR A 40 -13.90 18.12 1.92
CA TYR A 40 -13.58 16.70 2.02
C TYR A 40 -12.06 16.46 2.07
N ILE A 41 -11.29 17.09 1.19
CA ILE A 41 -9.82 17.03 1.24
C ILE A 41 -9.29 17.62 2.55
N ASP A 42 -9.88 18.75 3.01
CA ASP A 42 -9.43 19.40 4.23
C ASP A 42 -9.67 18.55 5.48
N ALA A 43 -10.72 17.73 5.52
CA ALA A 43 -10.95 16.75 6.58
C ALA A 43 -9.82 15.70 6.62
N TYR A 44 -9.47 15.11 5.49
CA TYR A 44 -8.33 14.18 5.41
C TYR A 44 -7.00 14.81 5.82
N VAL A 45 -6.75 16.05 5.39
CA VAL A 45 -5.55 16.81 5.81
C VAL A 45 -5.50 16.94 7.33
N GLN A 46 -6.63 17.31 7.97
CA GLN A 46 -6.71 17.46 9.42
C GLN A 46 -6.44 16.13 10.15
N ASP A 47 -7.03 15.03 9.69
CA ASP A 47 -6.83 13.71 10.28
C ASP A 47 -5.37 13.25 10.15
N MET A 48 -4.76 13.47 8.99
CA MET A 48 -3.35 13.16 8.78
C MET A 48 -2.43 14.00 9.68
N ILE A 49 -2.67 15.31 9.78
CA ILE A 49 -1.90 16.19 10.67
C ILE A 49 -2.08 15.78 12.14
N ALA A 50 -3.30 15.41 12.55
CA ALA A 50 -3.56 14.91 13.90
C ALA A 50 -2.79 13.62 14.19
N SER A 51 -2.72 12.71 13.23
CA SER A 51 -1.96 11.46 13.34
C SER A 51 -0.46 11.72 13.50
N TYR A 52 0.12 12.59 12.66
CA TYR A 52 1.52 13.00 12.80
C TYR A 52 1.80 13.72 14.12
N THR A 53 0.86 14.57 14.59
CA THR A 53 0.98 15.26 15.88
C THR A 53 0.99 14.26 17.05
N SER A 54 0.12 13.24 16.98
CA SER A 54 0.09 12.16 17.97
C SER A 54 1.39 11.38 17.98
N MET A 55 1.90 11.04 16.80
CA MET A 55 3.19 10.34 16.65
C MET A 55 4.33 11.18 17.22
N ALA A 56 4.44 12.44 16.86
CA ALA A 56 5.45 13.36 17.41
C ALA A 56 5.40 13.41 18.94
N SER A 57 4.19 13.50 19.51
CA SER A 57 3.97 13.53 20.96
C SER A 57 4.44 12.24 21.66
N MET A 58 4.30 11.08 21.03
CA MET A 58 4.81 9.80 21.56
C MET A 58 6.34 9.79 21.68
N TYR A 59 7.03 10.54 20.84
CA TYR A 59 8.49 10.72 20.90
C TYR A 59 8.92 11.93 21.73
N GLY A 60 7.96 12.69 22.29
CA GLY A 60 8.23 13.87 23.13
C GLY A 60 8.54 15.14 22.37
N TYR A 61 8.21 15.19 21.08
CA TYR A 61 8.45 16.33 20.19
C TYR A 61 7.14 17.09 19.86
N GLY A 62 7.29 18.36 19.49
CA GLY A 62 6.26 19.08 18.73
C GLY A 62 6.24 18.62 17.26
N LEU A 63 5.14 18.87 16.55
CA LEU A 63 5.00 18.46 15.15
C LEU A 63 6.12 19.02 14.26
N GLU A 64 6.40 20.32 14.36
CA GLU A 64 7.45 20.99 13.57
C GLU A 64 8.82 20.38 13.79
N GLU A 65 9.22 20.22 15.08
CA GLU A 65 10.50 19.62 15.46
C GLU A 65 10.60 18.15 14.99
N PHE A 66 9.50 17.41 15.07
CA PHE A 66 9.43 16.03 14.58
C PHE A 66 9.57 15.96 13.07
N VAL A 67 8.87 16.80 12.33
CA VAL A 67 8.91 16.84 10.87
C VAL A 67 10.31 17.24 10.36
N GLU A 68 10.89 18.29 10.96
CA GLU A 68 12.24 18.74 10.59
C GLU A 68 13.30 17.68 10.95
N GLY A 69 13.22 17.11 12.16
CA GLY A 69 14.21 16.14 12.64
C GLY A 69 14.14 14.78 11.97
N MET A 70 12.95 14.27 11.67
CA MET A 70 12.75 12.92 11.11
C MET A 70 12.74 12.90 9.58
N TYR A 71 12.19 13.94 8.94
CA TYR A 71 12.00 13.96 7.50
C TYR A 71 12.83 15.04 6.79
N GLY A 72 13.37 16.01 7.51
CA GLY A 72 14.16 17.11 6.94
C GLY A 72 13.32 18.13 6.15
N TYR A 73 12.02 18.19 6.36
CA TYR A 73 11.11 19.12 5.69
C TYR A 73 10.78 20.30 6.61
N ASP A 74 10.62 21.48 6.02
CA ASP A 74 9.92 22.59 6.67
C ASP A 74 8.39 22.34 6.68
N MET A 75 7.65 23.10 7.48
CA MET A 75 6.21 22.92 7.63
C MET A 75 5.42 23.24 6.35
N ASP A 76 5.91 24.14 5.49
CA ASP A 76 5.23 24.47 4.24
C ASP A 76 5.32 23.29 3.26
N THR A 77 6.51 22.71 3.11
CA THR A 77 6.73 21.49 2.33
C THR A 77 5.92 20.32 2.88
N PHE A 78 5.95 20.12 4.19
CA PHE A 78 5.18 19.05 4.83
C PHE A 78 3.67 19.20 4.59
N ASN A 79 3.11 20.38 4.79
CA ASN A 79 1.68 20.64 4.57
C ASN A 79 1.29 20.43 3.10
N GLY A 80 2.17 20.78 2.15
CA GLY A 80 1.99 20.49 0.73
C GLY A 80 1.90 18.98 0.47
N LEU A 81 2.85 18.20 0.97
CA LEU A 81 2.87 16.74 0.83
C LEU A 81 1.65 16.06 1.47
N VAL A 82 1.24 16.52 2.65
CA VAL A 82 0.04 16.01 3.32
C VAL A 82 -1.22 16.30 2.49
N ARG A 83 -1.30 17.49 1.90
CA ARG A 83 -2.44 17.85 1.03
C ARG A 83 -2.49 17.01 -0.24
N ASP A 84 -1.35 16.80 -0.90
CA ASP A 84 -1.25 15.95 -2.09
C ASP A 84 -1.66 14.50 -1.76
N GLN A 85 -1.21 13.98 -0.63
CA GLN A 85 -1.58 12.65 -0.15
C GLN A 85 -3.08 12.54 0.16
N ALA A 86 -3.65 13.55 0.82
CA ALA A 86 -5.08 13.62 1.11
C ALA A 86 -5.92 13.67 -0.18
N GLU A 87 -5.47 14.44 -1.19
CA GLU A 87 -6.14 14.47 -2.49
C GLU A 87 -6.09 13.10 -3.20
N MET A 88 -4.97 12.40 -3.16
CA MET A 88 -4.87 11.05 -3.70
C MET A 88 -5.82 10.08 -2.98
N GLN A 89 -5.93 10.17 -1.67
CA GLN A 89 -6.85 9.34 -0.89
C GLN A 89 -8.31 9.58 -1.28
N VAL A 90 -8.71 10.85 -1.39
CA VAL A 90 -10.06 11.24 -1.83
C VAL A 90 -10.34 10.76 -3.26
N LYS A 91 -9.38 10.91 -4.17
CA LYS A 91 -9.48 10.39 -5.54
C LYS A 91 -9.69 8.88 -5.57
N SER A 92 -8.90 8.15 -4.79
CA SER A 92 -9.02 6.70 -4.65
C SER A 92 -10.41 6.32 -4.15
N GLU A 93 -10.88 6.97 -3.09
CA GLU A 93 -12.18 6.69 -2.48
C GLU A 93 -13.35 6.94 -3.46
N LEU A 94 -13.37 8.08 -4.11
CA LEU A 94 -14.39 8.38 -5.13
C LEU A 94 -14.36 7.38 -6.28
N LEU A 95 -13.18 6.94 -6.68
CA LEU A 95 -13.01 6.01 -7.79
C LEU A 95 -13.53 4.61 -7.43
N TYR A 96 -13.13 4.06 -6.27
CA TYR A 96 -13.57 2.71 -5.93
C TYR A 96 -15.08 2.67 -5.63
N HIS A 97 -15.64 3.69 -5.01
CA HIS A 97 -17.09 3.78 -4.84
C HIS A 97 -17.81 3.86 -6.17
N TYR A 98 -17.31 4.67 -7.11
CA TYR A 98 -17.91 4.76 -8.44
C TYR A 98 -17.88 3.42 -9.19
N ILE A 99 -16.76 2.70 -9.15
CA ILE A 99 -16.63 1.40 -9.81
C ILE A 99 -17.52 0.37 -9.10
N ALA A 100 -17.53 0.34 -7.78
CA ALA A 100 -18.37 -0.56 -6.99
C ALA A 100 -19.84 -0.39 -7.34
N ASP A 101 -20.34 0.85 -7.40
CA ASP A 101 -21.72 1.16 -7.76
C ASP A 101 -22.05 0.73 -9.20
N LYS A 102 -21.13 0.94 -10.14
CA LYS A 102 -21.34 0.62 -11.56
C LYS A 102 -21.35 -0.88 -11.83
N GLU A 103 -20.46 -1.61 -11.17
CA GLU A 103 -20.25 -3.06 -11.39
C GLU A 103 -21.02 -3.93 -10.38
N GLY A 104 -21.69 -3.31 -9.40
CA GLY A 104 -22.45 -4.00 -8.36
C GLY A 104 -21.55 -4.77 -7.38
N ILE A 105 -20.34 -4.27 -7.13
CA ILE A 105 -19.39 -4.88 -6.21
C ILE A 105 -19.79 -4.51 -4.78
N THR A 106 -19.88 -5.53 -3.92
CA THR A 106 -20.24 -5.38 -2.52
C THR A 106 -19.22 -6.09 -1.64
N VAL A 107 -19.28 -5.82 -0.35
CA VAL A 107 -18.47 -6.50 0.67
C VAL A 107 -19.33 -7.56 1.33
N SER A 108 -18.85 -8.81 1.33
CA SER A 108 -19.46 -9.88 2.11
C SER A 108 -18.93 -9.86 3.53
N GLU A 109 -19.62 -10.56 4.44
CA GLU A 109 -19.14 -10.75 5.81
C GLU A 109 -17.78 -11.45 5.85
N GLU A 110 -17.52 -12.37 4.91
CA GLU A 110 -16.25 -13.07 4.77
C GLU A 110 -15.12 -12.09 4.36
N ASP A 111 -15.36 -11.20 3.41
CA ASP A 111 -14.39 -10.17 2.99
C ASP A 111 -14.04 -9.24 4.15
N TYR A 112 -15.06 -8.77 4.87
CA TYR A 112 -14.87 -7.92 6.05
C TYR A 112 -14.04 -8.61 7.12
N LEU A 113 -14.40 -9.84 7.50
CA LEU A 113 -13.66 -10.59 8.52
C LEU A 113 -12.22 -10.89 8.10
N ALA A 114 -11.99 -11.21 6.82
CA ALA A 114 -10.64 -11.40 6.29
C ALA A 114 -9.80 -10.12 6.39
N MET A 115 -10.40 -8.96 6.12
CA MET A 115 -9.71 -7.66 6.27
C MET A 115 -9.38 -7.37 7.73
N VAL A 116 -10.32 -7.56 8.65
CA VAL A 116 -10.07 -7.37 10.08
C VAL A 116 -8.99 -8.32 10.60
N GLN A 117 -8.96 -9.56 10.13
CA GLN A 117 -7.89 -10.50 10.48
C GLN A 117 -6.52 -10.03 10.00
N GLN A 118 -6.41 -9.45 8.81
CA GLN A 118 -5.15 -8.85 8.34
C GLN A 118 -4.68 -7.71 9.25
N TYR A 119 -5.59 -6.87 9.74
CA TYR A 119 -5.24 -5.84 10.72
C TYR A 119 -4.74 -6.44 12.02
N MET A 120 -5.44 -7.44 12.55
CA MET A 120 -5.03 -8.11 13.79
C MET A 120 -3.61 -8.69 13.66
N GLU A 121 -3.31 -9.34 12.54
CA GLU A 121 -1.97 -9.87 12.26
C GLU A 121 -0.92 -8.75 12.14
N ALA A 122 -1.23 -7.66 11.43
CA ALA A 122 -0.32 -6.53 11.25
C ALA A 122 0.00 -5.81 12.56
N TYR A 123 -0.98 -5.73 13.47
CA TYR A 123 -0.82 -5.07 14.77
C TYR A 123 -0.52 -6.03 15.93
N ASN A 124 -0.31 -7.33 15.65
CA ASN A 124 0.01 -8.38 16.62
C ASN A 124 -1.07 -8.57 17.69
N TYR A 125 -2.34 -8.61 17.28
CA TYR A 125 -3.46 -8.96 18.15
C TYR A 125 -3.85 -10.42 17.92
N ASP A 126 -3.95 -11.17 19.03
CA ASP A 126 -4.32 -12.59 18.98
C ASP A 126 -5.84 -12.82 18.98
N ASP A 127 -6.64 -11.83 19.41
CA ASP A 127 -8.09 -11.95 19.48
C ASP A 127 -8.83 -10.65 19.06
N MET A 128 -9.97 -10.85 18.42
CA MET A 128 -10.86 -9.81 17.93
C MET A 128 -11.34 -8.85 19.03
N THR A 129 -11.62 -9.38 20.21
CA THR A 129 -12.17 -8.56 21.30
C THR A 129 -11.17 -7.54 21.78
N SER A 130 -9.92 -7.94 21.95
CA SER A 130 -8.82 -7.04 22.33
C SER A 130 -8.56 -5.99 21.25
N PHE A 131 -8.59 -6.40 19.97
CA PHE A 131 -8.41 -5.50 18.85
C PHE A 131 -9.53 -4.44 18.79
N VAL A 132 -10.77 -4.87 18.80
CA VAL A 132 -11.94 -3.97 18.75
C VAL A 132 -12.01 -3.04 19.97
N ASN A 133 -11.62 -3.53 21.16
CA ASN A 133 -11.55 -2.67 22.36
C ASN A 133 -10.46 -1.59 22.25
N ALA A 134 -9.36 -1.86 21.54
CA ALA A 134 -8.27 -0.90 21.37
C ALA A 134 -8.61 0.19 20.35
N TYR A 135 -9.31 -0.17 19.26
CA TYR A 135 -9.57 0.75 18.14
C TYR A 135 -11.01 1.26 18.07
N GLY A 136 -11.93 0.62 18.76
CA GLY A 136 -13.37 0.93 18.74
C GLY A 136 -14.14 0.16 17.68
N VAL A 137 -15.35 -0.31 18.03
CA VAL A 137 -16.21 -1.11 17.14
C VAL A 137 -16.50 -0.36 15.84
N ASP A 138 -17.02 0.87 15.97
CA ASP A 138 -17.47 1.67 14.83
C ASP A 138 -16.32 1.97 13.83
N GLU A 139 -15.11 2.20 14.35
CA GLU A 139 -13.94 2.46 13.53
C GLU A 139 -13.45 1.21 12.81
N VAL A 140 -13.40 0.07 13.50
CA VAL A 140 -13.02 -1.20 12.89
C VAL A 140 -14.03 -1.63 11.81
N GLU A 141 -15.33 -1.46 12.06
CA GLU A 141 -16.36 -1.73 11.06
C GLU A 141 -16.24 -0.80 9.86
N ARG A 142 -16.14 0.49 10.08
CA ARG A 142 -16.04 1.49 9.02
C ARG A 142 -14.82 1.26 8.13
N GLN A 143 -13.65 1.11 8.73
CA GLN A 143 -12.39 0.94 8.01
C GLN A 143 -12.33 -0.43 7.35
N GLY A 144 -12.72 -1.49 8.05
CA GLY A 144 -12.73 -2.85 7.53
C GLY A 144 -13.61 -3.01 6.29
N HIS A 145 -14.81 -2.42 6.29
CA HIS A 145 -15.68 -2.43 5.11
C HIS A 145 -15.12 -1.57 3.96
N ALA A 146 -14.54 -0.40 4.26
CA ALA A 146 -13.96 0.48 3.24
C ALA A 146 -12.78 -0.19 2.53
N ASP A 147 -11.86 -0.80 3.28
CA ASP A 147 -10.67 -1.43 2.71
C ASP A 147 -11.02 -2.76 2.02
N ALA A 148 -11.99 -3.52 2.54
CA ALA A 148 -12.50 -4.71 1.85
C ALA A 148 -13.16 -4.34 0.51
N LEU A 149 -13.93 -3.24 0.45
CA LEU A 149 -14.52 -2.77 -0.79
C LEU A 149 -13.45 -2.34 -1.80
N LEU A 150 -12.46 -1.56 -1.36
CA LEU A 150 -11.32 -1.19 -2.19
C LEU A 150 -10.59 -2.43 -2.74
N GLN A 151 -10.33 -3.42 -1.89
CA GLN A 151 -9.67 -4.66 -2.29
C GLN A 151 -10.49 -5.43 -3.34
N ASN A 152 -11.81 -5.54 -3.15
CA ASN A 152 -12.70 -6.20 -4.10
C ASN A 152 -12.71 -5.47 -5.45
N VAL A 153 -12.76 -4.14 -5.45
CA VAL A 153 -12.68 -3.33 -6.66
C VAL A 153 -11.32 -3.48 -7.35
N MET A 154 -10.21 -3.45 -6.61
CA MET A 154 -8.89 -3.64 -7.17
C MET A 154 -8.73 -5.03 -7.79
N ASN A 155 -9.24 -6.07 -7.13
CA ASN A 155 -9.24 -7.43 -7.67
C ASN A 155 -10.06 -7.49 -8.97
N PHE A 156 -11.28 -6.94 -8.98
CA PHE A 156 -12.11 -6.87 -10.17
C PHE A 156 -11.42 -6.16 -11.34
N CYS A 157 -10.83 -5.00 -11.08
CA CYS A 157 -10.09 -4.25 -12.10
C CYS A 157 -8.90 -5.03 -12.64
N TYR A 158 -8.15 -5.70 -11.76
CA TYR A 158 -7.00 -6.50 -12.13
C TYR A 158 -7.40 -7.71 -13.02
N GLU A 159 -8.43 -8.43 -12.64
CA GLU A 159 -8.92 -9.61 -13.37
C GLU A 159 -9.52 -9.26 -14.75
N ASN A 160 -10.09 -8.06 -14.87
CA ASN A 160 -10.69 -7.55 -16.11
C ASN A 160 -9.76 -6.67 -16.94
N SER A 161 -8.50 -6.51 -16.52
CA SER A 161 -7.49 -5.72 -17.23
C SER A 161 -6.47 -6.61 -17.95
N ASN A 162 -5.90 -6.09 -19.04
CA ASN A 162 -4.76 -6.73 -19.71
C ASN A 162 -3.45 -6.26 -19.04
N VAL A 163 -3.30 -6.51 -17.74
CA VAL A 163 -2.05 -6.20 -17.04
C VAL A 163 -0.99 -7.17 -17.49
N VAL A 164 -0.07 -6.69 -18.32
CA VAL A 164 1.16 -7.42 -18.63
C VAL A 164 2.07 -7.22 -17.42
N ALA A 165 2.26 -8.28 -16.63
CA ALA A 165 3.24 -8.23 -15.54
C ALA A 165 4.58 -7.73 -16.08
N PRO A 166 5.29 -6.81 -15.41
CA PRO A 166 6.62 -6.43 -15.83
C PRO A 166 7.48 -7.67 -15.98
N ALA A 167 8.14 -7.81 -17.14
CA ALA A 167 9.04 -8.93 -17.39
C ALA A 167 10.04 -8.98 -16.22
N ALA A 168 10.14 -10.14 -15.56
CA ALA A 168 11.15 -10.35 -14.53
C ALA A 168 12.50 -9.96 -15.13
N GLU A 169 13.19 -8.98 -14.53
CA GLU A 169 14.55 -8.67 -14.89
C GLU A 169 15.34 -9.97 -14.75
N THR A 170 15.78 -10.51 -15.87
CA THR A 170 16.72 -11.64 -15.88
C THR A 170 18.01 -11.08 -15.33
N GLU A 171 18.39 -11.51 -14.13
CA GLU A 171 19.73 -11.27 -13.61
C GLU A 171 20.75 -11.64 -14.70
N PRO A 172 21.74 -10.78 -14.99
CA PRO A 172 22.79 -11.13 -15.93
C PRO A 172 23.51 -12.38 -15.42
N GLU A 173 23.47 -13.41 -16.23
CA GLU A 173 24.18 -14.68 -16.02
C GLU A 173 25.67 -14.34 -15.80
N SER A 174 26.15 -14.57 -14.58
CA SER A 174 27.55 -14.39 -14.20
C SER A 174 28.41 -15.23 -15.15
N ALA A 175 29.09 -14.54 -16.07
CA ALA A 175 30.08 -15.15 -16.94
C ALA A 175 31.16 -15.82 -16.10
N GLY A 176 31.23 -17.12 -16.17
CA GLY A 176 32.24 -17.92 -15.50
C GLY A 176 33.63 -17.50 -15.95
N GLU A 177 34.45 -17.15 -14.99
CA GLU A 177 35.89 -16.95 -15.14
C GLU A 177 36.55 -18.29 -15.44
N GLU A 178 36.87 -18.53 -16.72
CA GLU A 178 37.82 -19.58 -17.11
C GLU A 178 39.24 -19.18 -16.64
N THR A 179 39.69 -19.78 -15.59
CA THR A 179 41.12 -19.74 -15.22
C THR A 179 41.94 -20.62 -16.16
N SER A 180 42.54 -19.96 -17.16
CA SER A 180 43.56 -20.59 -17.99
C SER A 180 44.85 -20.70 -17.17
N ALA A 181 45.23 -21.91 -16.80
CA ALA A 181 46.56 -22.22 -16.25
C ALA A 181 47.59 -22.14 -17.39
N ALA A 182 48.47 -21.16 -17.34
CA ALA A 182 49.67 -21.14 -18.19
C ALA A 182 50.84 -21.85 -17.49
N GLU A 183 51.27 -22.96 -18.07
CA GLU A 183 52.54 -23.65 -17.78
C GLU A 183 53.71 -22.70 -18.06
N THR A 184 54.56 -22.54 -17.04
CA THR A 184 55.87 -21.94 -17.24
C THR A 184 56.93 -23.05 -17.24
N THR A 185 57.44 -23.31 -18.43
CA THR A 185 58.61 -24.17 -18.58
C THR A 185 59.89 -23.34 -18.37
N ALA A 186 60.76 -23.85 -17.51
CA ALA A 186 62.09 -23.31 -17.27
C ALA A 186 63.06 -23.63 -18.41
N ALA A 187 63.98 -22.73 -18.68
CA ALA A 187 65.33 -23.08 -19.16
C ALA A 187 66.29 -21.87 -19.07
N GLN A 188 67.36 -22.11 -18.33
CA GLN A 188 68.70 -21.49 -18.29
C GLN A 188 68.84 -20.14 -17.61
#